data_16e4c6ec7189841f827601d83eec689d
#
_entry.id   16e4c6ec7189841f827601d83eec689d
#
_cell.length_a   1.000
_cell.length_b   1.000
_cell.length_c   1.000
_cell.angle_alpha   90.00
_cell.angle_beta   90.00
_cell.angle_gamma   90.00
#
_symmetry.space_group_name_H-M   'P 1'
#
loop_
_entity.id
_entity.type
_entity.pdbx_description
1 polymer ?
#
loop_
_entity_poly.entity_id
_entity_poly.type
_entity_poly.pdbx_seq_one_letter_code
_entity_poly.pdbx_strand_id
1 'polypeptide(L)'
;DFLAKLYAQLKDHDAIVVYVSDHGQLLGEHGRFLHAIGGTGTEYPEQKNIPFFFWYSDLFAEKHGDIVAALKHASTSGKIFTHDYLYHTVIALGGIRSKAVEPQLDITGLGTLD
;
A
#
# COMPACT_ATOMS: atom_id res chain seq x y z
N ASP A 1 -1.48 20.00 6.58
CA ASP A 1 -1.17 18.72 5.96
C ASP A 1 -2.42 18.08 5.37
N PHE A 2 -2.34 17.72 4.09
CA PHE A 2 -3.46 17.13 3.35
C PHE A 2 -3.96 15.82 3.99
N LEU A 3 -3.04 14.93 4.38
CA LEU A 3 -3.41 13.64 4.97
C LEU A 3 -4.09 13.82 6.32
N ALA A 4 -3.60 14.73 7.15
CA ALA A 4 -4.22 15.00 8.44
C ALA A 4 -5.65 15.54 8.28
N LYS A 5 -5.87 16.41 7.31
CA LYS A 5 -7.22 16.93 6.99
C LYS A 5 -8.14 15.83 6.48
N LEU A 6 -7.64 14.96 5.62
CA LEU A 6 -8.39 13.81 5.10
C LEU A 6 -8.80 12.88 6.24
N TYR A 7 -7.89 12.53 7.12
CA TYR A 7 -8.16 11.65 8.26
C TYR A 7 -9.20 12.25 9.19
N ALA A 8 -9.12 13.55 9.46
CA ALA A 8 -10.12 14.24 10.29
C ALA A 8 -11.53 14.16 9.71
N GLN A 9 -11.65 14.21 8.39
CA GLN A 9 -12.93 14.07 7.70
C GLN A 9 -13.46 12.63 7.71
N LEU A 10 -12.58 11.63 7.72
CA LEU A 10 -12.96 10.23 7.59
C LEU A 10 -13.05 9.47 8.91
N LYS A 11 -12.60 10.05 10.02
CA LYS A 11 -12.49 9.35 11.31
C LYS A 11 -13.79 8.73 11.81
N ASP A 12 -14.94 9.32 11.47
CA ASP A 12 -16.26 8.87 11.89
C ASP A 12 -16.97 8.00 10.82
N HIS A 13 -16.26 7.67 9.75
CA HIS A 13 -16.77 6.85 8.66
C HIS A 13 -16.09 5.48 8.66
N ASP A 14 -16.75 4.50 8.04
CA ASP A 14 -16.15 3.20 7.73
C ASP A 14 -15.21 3.40 6.54
N ALA A 15 -13.97 3.77 6.82
CA ALA A 15 -13.04 4.22 5.80
C ALA A 15 -11.64 3.66 5.96
N ILE A 16 -11.02 3.34 4.84
CA ILE A 16 -9.60 3.02 4.73
C ILE A 16 -8.97 3.88 3.64
N VAL A 17 -7.78 4.38 3.92
CA VAL A 17 -6.99 5.16 2.96
C VAL A 17 -5.74 4.37 2.61
N VAL A 18 -5.51 4.18 1.32
CA VAL A 18 -4.29 3.57 0.80
C VAL A 18 -3.43 4.66 0.21
N TYR A 19 -2.22 4.80 0.71
CA TYR A 19 -1.25 5.73 0.16
C TYR A 19 -0.11 4.96 -0.48
N VAL A 20 0.17 5.28 -1.72
CA VAL A 20 1.31 4.74 -2.45
C VAL A 20 1.87 5.81 -3.37
N SER A 21 3.20 5.96 -3.37
CA SER A 21 3.86 6.85 -4.33
C SER A 21 4.03 6.11 -5.66
N ASP A 22 3.97 6.84 -6.78
CA ASP A 22 4.19 6.27 -8.11
C ASP A 22 5.65 5.85 -8.32
N HIS A 23 6.59 6.50 -7.64
CA HIS A 23 8.02 6.19 -7.71
C HIS A 23 8.75 6.68 -6.46
N GLY A 24 9.93 6.10 -6.22
CA GLY A 24 10.89 6.63 -5.27
C GLY A 24 11.70 7.77 -5.90
N GLN A 25 12.55 8.39 -5.08
CA GLN A 25 13.34 9.55 -5.50
C GLN A 25 14.65 9.59 -4.75
N LEU A 26 15.73 9.98 -5.44
CA LEU A 26 17.01 10.25 -4.80
C LEU A 26 16.99 11.64 -4.16
N LEU A 27 17.41 11.72 -2.91
CA LEU A 27 17.47 12.94 -2.14
C LEU A 27 18.92 13.34 -1.79
N GLY A 28 19.84 13.05 -2.70
CA GLY A 28 21.26 13.34 -2.55
C GLY A 28 22.12 12.10 -2.38
N GLU A 29 21.54 10.93 -2.21
CA GLU A 29 22.26 9.66 -2.18
C GLU A 29 23.02 9.48 -3.50
N HIS A 30 24.24 8.96 -3.41
CA HIS A 30 25.11 8.80 -4.58
C HIS A 30 25.42 10.11 -5.31
N GLY A 31 25.22 11.27 -4.64
CA GLY A 31 25.41 12.60 -5.25
C GLY A 31 24.37 12.95 -6.30
N ARG A 32 23.22 12.32 -6.29
CA ARG A 32 22.17 12.51 -7.30
C ARG A 32 20.84 12.83 -6.65
N PHE A 33 19.99 13.48 -7.42
CA PHE A 33 18.65 13.88 -7.00
C PHE A 33 17.66 13.43 -8.08
N LEU A 34 16.36 13.42 -7.72
CA LEU A 34 15.26 13.04 -8.60
C LEU A 34 15.17 11.51 -8.79
N HIS A 35 14.31 11.12 -9.71
CA HIS A 35 14.03 9.72 -10.03
C HIS A 35 14.43 9.41 -11.48
N ALA A 36 14.40 8.11 -11.83
CA ALA A 36 14.71 7.62 -13.16
C ALA A 36 16.12 8.02 -13.65
N ILE A 37 17.04 8.23 -12.70
CA ILE A 37 18.42 8.53 -13.00
C ILE A 37 19.18 7.22 -13.18
N GLY A 38 20.07 7.18 -14.15
CA GLY A 38 20.98 6.05 -14.36
C GLY A 38 20.69 5.22 -15.60
N GLY A 39 19.55 5.43 -16.24
CA GLY A 39 19.17 4.67 -17.44
C GLY A 39 18.92 3.20 -17.14
N THR A 40 18.80 2.41 -18.19
CA THR A 40 18.50 0.98 -18.08
C THR A 40 19.65 0.22 -17.37
N GLY A 41 19.30 -0.46 -16.29
CA GLY A 41 20.24 -1.31 -15.56
C GLY A 41 21.09 -0.60 -14.50
N THR A 42 20.96 0.71 -14.35
CA THR A 42 21.74 1.48 -13.35
C THR A 42 20.84 2.21 -12.35
N GLU A 43 19.69 1.65 -12.05
CA GLU A 43 18.76 2.20 -11.10
C GLU A 43 19.24 1.98 -9.66
N TYR A 44 19.13 3.03 -8.85
CA TYR A 44 19.48 2.95 -7.44
C TYR A 44 18.29 2.42 -6.62
N PRO A 45 18.55 1.61 -5.56
CA PRO A 45 17.46 1.07 -4.73
C PRO A 45 16.53 2.14 -4.15
N GLU A 46 17.07 3.32 -3.85
CA GLU A 46 16.29 4.42 -3.27
C GLU A 46 15.20 4.93 -4.23
N GLN A 47 15.39 4.77 -5.53
CA GLN A 47 14.37 5.12 -6.52
C GLN A 47 13.21 4.14 -6.55
N LYS A 48 13.42 2.92 -6.06
CA LYS A 48 12.42 1.85 -5.99
C LYS A 48 11.73 1.78 -4.64
N ASN A 49 12.32 2.39 -3.61
CA ASN A 49 11.74 2.45 -2.27
C ASN A 49 10.68 3.55 -2.25
N ILE A 50 9.43 3.15 -2.13
CA ILE A 50 8.30 4.07 -2.14
C ILE A 50 7.48 3.92 -0.87
N PRO A 51 6.87 5.01 -0.37
CA PRO A 51 5.90 4.90 0.69
C PRO A 51 4.70 4.08 0.23
N PHE A 52 4.32 3.11 1.05
CA PHE A 52 3.13 2.30 0.82
C PHE A 52 2.54 2.03 2.20
N PHE A 53 1.47 2.74 2.56
CA PHE A 53 0.87 2.57 3.87
C PHE A 53 -0.65 2.67 3.83
N PHE A 54 -1.26 2.19 4.91
CA PHE A 54 -2.70 2.19 5.10
C PHE A 54 -3.04 2.97 6.36
N TRP A 55 -4.07 3.79 6.27
CA TRP A 55 -4.76 4.36 7.42
C TRP A 55 -6.20 3.86 7.41
N TYR A 56 -6.72 3.54 8.56
CA TYR A 56 -8.12 3.15 8.67
C TYR A 56 -8.75 3.80 9.91
N SER A 57 -10.06 4.05 9.82
CA SER A 57 -10.83 4.59 10.94
C SER A 57 -11.10 3.51 11.99
N ASP A 58 -11.44 3.94 13.21
CA ASP A 58 -11.84 3.02 14.26
C ASP A 58 -13.07 2.20 13.87
N LEU A 59 -14.01 2.83 13.18
CA LEU A 59 -15.22 2.15 12.68
C LEU A 59 -14.86 1.07 11.64
N PHE A 60 -13.91 1.35 10.76
CA PHE A 60 -13.41 0.34 9.81
C PHE A 60 -12.79 -0.84 10.54
N ALA A 61 -11.95 -0.57 11.55
CA ALA A 61 -11.30 -1.63 12.33
C ALA A 61 -12.33 -2.49 13.07
N GLU A 62 -13.41 -1.89 13.55
CA GLU A 62 -14.49 -2.61 14.23
C GLU A 62 -15.24 -3.52 13.27
N LYS A 63 -15.55 -3.04 12.07
CA LYS A 63 -16.32 -3.80 11.06
C LYS A 63 -15.50 -4.78 10.25
N HIS A 64 -14.20 -4.55 10.09
CA HIS A 64 -13.32 -5.29 9.19
C HIS A 64 -12.06 -5.77 9.90
N GLY A 65 -12.24 -6.40 11.07
CA GLY A 65 -11.14 -6.88 11.89
C GLY A 65 -10.23 -7.89 11.20
N ASP A 66 -10.76 -8.69 10.29
CA ASP A 66 -9.99 -9.64 9.48
C ASP A 66 -9.00 -8.93 8.54
N ILE A 67 -9.45 -7.86 7.89
CA ILE A 67 -8.60 -7.03 7.02
C ILE A 67 -7.51 -6.36 7.84
N VAL A 68 -7.87 -5.75 8.97
CA VAL A 68 -6.92 -5.07 9.85
C VAL A 68 -5.86 -6.04 10.36
N ALA A 69 -6.26 -7.24 10.78
CA ALA A 69 -5.32 -8.26 11.22
C ALA A 69 -4.34 -8.66 10.10
N ALA A 70 -4.84 -8.84 8.88
CA ALA A 70 -4.02 -9.19 7.73
C ALA A 70 -3.01 -8.07 7.40
N LEU A 71 -3.43 -6.81 7.44
CA LEU A 71 -2.55 -5.67 7.20
C LEU A 71 -1.46 -5.53 8.27
N LYS A 72 -1.82 -5.73 9.53
CA LYS A 72 -0.84 -5.72 10.64
C LYS A 72 0.18 -6.84 10.48
N HIS A 73 -0.26 -8.03 10.12
CA HIS A 73 0.65 -9.15 9.87
C HIS A 73 1.60 -8.84 8.72
N ALA A 74 1.09 -8.29 7.62
CA ALA A 74 1.91 -7.91 6.48
C ALA A 74 2.96 -6.87 6.85
N SER A 75 2.61 -5.88 7.69
CA SER A 75 3.52 -4.81 8.09
C SER A 75 4.70 -5.32 8.94
N THR A 76 4.52 -6.43 9.63
CA THR A 76 5.57 -7.03 10.49
C THR A 76 6.29 -8.20 9.84
N SER A 77 5.91 -8.59 8.63
CA SER A 77 6.47 -9.77 7.95
C SER A 77 7.87 -9.56 7.39
N GLY A 78 8.31 -8.30 7.23
CA GLY A 78 9.55 -7.96 6.55
C GLY A 78 9.50 -8.10 5.03
N LYS A 79 8.36 -8.46 4.49
CA LYS A 79 8.18 -8.62 3.04
C LYS A 79 8.11 -7.25 2.36
N ILE A 80 8.74 -7.13 1.20
CA ILE A 80 8.70 -5.92 0.39
C ILE A 80 7.51 -6.02 -0.56
N PHE A 81 6.69 -4.96 -0.58
CA PHE A 81 5.54 -4.85 -1.48
C PHE A 81 5.82 -3.82 -2.57
N THR A 82 5.42 -4.13 -3.79
CA THR A 82 5.60 -3.28 -4.96
C THR A 82 4.25 -2.80 -5.49
N HIS A 83 4.25 -1.98 -6.54
CA HIS A 83 3.00 -1.53 -7.19
C HIS A 83 2.15 -2.69 -7.73
N ASP A 84 2.76 -3.85 -8.01
CA ASP A 84 2.03 -5.03 -8.47
C ASP A 84 0.98 -5.50 -7.48
N TYR A 85 1.16 -5.19 -6.19
CA TYR A 85 0.21 -5.51 -5.13
C TYR A 85 -1.01 -4.58 -5.10
N LEU A 86 -0.94 -3.41 -5.73
CA LEU A 86 -1.96 -2.37 -5.56
C LEU A 86 -3.33 -2.82 -6.05
N TYR A 87 -3.44 -3.27 -7.30
CA TYR A 87 -4.72 -3.68 -7.89
C TYR A 87 -5.40 -4.78 -7.07
N HIS A 88 -4.67 -5.84 -6.78
CA HIS A 88 -5.23 -7.01 -6.08
C HIS A 88 -5.62 -6.67 -4.65
N THR A 89 -4.81 -5.86 -3.98
CA THR A 89 -5.08 -5.43 -2.60
C THR A 89 -6.28 -4.49 -2.52
N VAL A 90 -6.40 -3.52 -3.44
CA VAL A 90 -7.52 -2.58 -3.44
C VAL A 90 -8.85 -3.30 -3.66
N ILE A 91 -8.90 -4.28 -4.54
CA ILE A 91 -10.10 -5.09 -4.76
C ILE A 91 -10.48 -5.83 -3.47
N ALA A 92 -9.51 -6.43 -2.79
CA ALA A 92 -9.74 -7.11 -1.52
C ALA A 92 -10.24 -6.15 -0.43
N LEU A 93 -9.65 -4.96 -0.32
CA LEU A 93 -10.05 -3.95 0.66
C LEU A 93 -11.48 -3.46 0.44
N GLY A 94 -11.95 -3.47 -0.80
CA GLY A 94 -13.34 -3.14 -1.14
C GLY A 94 -14.33 -4.24 -0.78
N GLY A 95 -13.89 -5.35 -0.21
CA GLY A 95 -14.74 -6.49 0.10
C GLY A 95 -15.11 -7.32 -1.12
N ILE A 96 -14.47 -7.09 -2.25
CA ILE A 96 -14.73 -7.80 -3.50
C ILE A 96 -13.82 -9.01 -3.56
N ARG A 97 -14.41 -10.17 -3.81
CA ARG A 97 -13.66 -11.40 -4.08
C ARG A 97 -13.77 -11.74 -5.56
N SER A 98 -12.65 -12.07 -6.18
CA SER A 98 -12.61 -12.31 -7.62
C SER A 98 -11.54 -13.34 -7.96
N LYS A 99 -11.82 -14.14 -8.99
CA LYS A 99 -10.83 -15.05 -9.58
C LYS A 99 -9.70 -14.29 -10.28
N ALA A 100 -9.90 -13.02 -10.59
CA ALA A 100 -8.87 -12.16 -11.19
C ALA A 100 -7.84 -11.71 -10.17
N VAL A 101 -8.11 -11.83 -8.87
CA VAL A 101 -7.14 -11.49 -7.81
C VAL A 101 -6.13 -12.63 -7.69
N GLU A 102 -4.86 -12.30 -7.85
CA GLU A 102 -3.77 -13.24 -7.62
C GLU A 102 -3.38 -13.23 -6.14
N PRO A 103 -3.52 -14.38 -5.43
CA PRO A 103 -3.31 -14.44 -3.98
C PRO A 103 -1.94 -13.94 -3.53
N GLN A 104 -0.92 -14.19 -4.33
CA GLN A 104 0.45 -13.79 -4.01
C GLN A 104 0.66 -12.27 -4.13
N LEU A 105 -0.25 -11.55 -4.78
CA LEU A 105 -0.19 -10.10 -4.98
C LEU A 105 -1.22 -9.34 -4.15
N ASP A 106 -1.98 -10.03 -3.32
CA ASP A 106 -2.95 -9.42 -2.40
C ASP A 106 -2.35 -9.40 -0.99
N ILE A 107 -2.05 -8.20 -0.49
CA ILE A 107 -1.46 -8.03 0.84
C ILE A 107 -2.37 -8.60 1.92
N THR A 108 -3.68 -8.51 1.76
CA THR A 108 -4.65 -9.02 2.73
C THR A 108 -4.81 -10.54 2.67
N GLY A 109 -4.59 -11.14 1.50
CA GLY A 109 -4.87 -12.54 1.26
C GLY A 109 -6.35 -12.92 1.24
N LEU A 110 -7.25 -11.94 1.26
CA LEU A 110 -8.69 -12.18 1.43
C LEU A 110 -9.51 -11.96 0.15
N GLY A 111 -8.88 -11.49 -0.92
CA GLY A 111 -9.59 -11.09 -2.14
C GLY A 111 -9.84 -12.21 -3.15
N THR A 112 -9.24 -13.38 -2.96
CA THR A 112 -9.35 -14.48 -3.92
C THR A 112 -10.66 -15.24 -3.75
N LEU A 113 -11.31 -15.51 -4.87
CA LEU A 113 -12.48 -16.36 -4.92
C LEU A 113 -12.02 -17.80 -5.25
N ASP A 114 -12.29 -18.70 -4.34
CA ASP A 114 -11.94 -20.11 -4.50
C ASP A 114 -12.85 -20.82 -5.52
#